data_db7d5bcd5c5ea228bdaadf2f28c4bf0c
#
_entry.id   db7d5bcd5c5ea228bdaadf2f28c4bf0c
#
_cell.length_a   1.000
_cell.length_b   1.000
_cell.length_c   1.000
_cell.angle_alpha   90.00
_cell.angle_beta   90.00
_cell.angle_gamma   90.00
#
_symmetry.space_group_name_H-M   'P 1'
#
loop_
_entity.id
_entity.type
_entity.pdbx_description
1 polymer ?
#
loop_
_entity_poly.entity_id
_entity_poly.type
_entity_poly.pdbx_seq_one_letter_code
_entity_poly.pdbx_strand_id
1 'polypeptide(L)'
;MEHIDKLSGTFDNRKTETKTHKSEVSPAVIRRLPRYYRYLGDLLRAERYRISSGELSEIMGVTASQIRQDLNCFGGFGQQGYGYNIKYLYGKISELLGVTEGYRTVIVGAGNLGKALAQTHMFERRGVTRVALFDVNPEVIGTEINSMPVLDVRELGGFCRENDIQLGVLTVPKDAAKEVAEVMARSGVRGILNFANMELTLDEPDVIIENVHLGDYLMKLCYEMKRSREDGEK
;
A
#
# COMPACT_ATOMS: atom_id res chain seq x y z
N MET A 1 2.89 -19.80 -75.83
CA MET A 1 1.71 -18.94 -75.84
C MET A 1 1.30 -18.82 -74.38
N GLU A 2 1.82 -17.82 -73.82
CA GLU A 2 1.33 -16.45 -73.58
C GLU A 2 0.37 -16.39 -72.40
N HIS A 3 0.94 -15.75 -71.38
CA HIS A 3 0.37 -14.72 -70.50
C HIS A 3 -0.76 -15.12 -69.54
N ILE A 4 -0.51 -15.08 -68.30
CA ILE A 4 -0.82 -13.91 -67.46
C ILE A 4 0.01 -13.95 -66.18
N ASP A 5 0.88 -13.00 -66.12
CA ASP A 5 1.65 -12.55 -64.95
C ASP A 5 0.78 -11.62 -64.11
N LYS A 6 1.16 -11.51 -62.84
CA LYS A 6 0.87 -10.41 -61.89
C LYS A 6 -0.46 -10.44 -61.18
N LEU A 7 -0.38 -10.77 -59.89
CA LEU A 7 -0.77 -9.88 -58.78
C LEU A 7 -0.36 -10.51 -57.44
N SER A 8 0.92 -10.44 -57.13
CA SER A 8 1.44 -10.62 -55.77
C SER A 8 1.30 -9.30 -55.04
N GLY A 9 0.16 -9.10 -54.36
CA GLY A 9 -0.07 -8.02 -53.40
C GLY A 9 0.53 -8.44 -52.06
N THR A 10 1.71 -7.94 -51.75
CA THR A 10 2.35 -7.96 -50.42
C THR A 10 1.49 -7.18 -49.45
N PHE A 11 0.74 -7.88 -48.59
CA PHE A 11 0.13 -7.26 -47.44
C PHE A 11 1.23 -6.99 -46.39
N ASP A 12 1.67 -5.71 -46.35
CA ASP A 12 2.54 -5.18 -45.32
C ASP A 12 1.76 -5.14 -43.98
N ASN A 13 1.96 -6.17 -43.18
CA ASN A 13 1.34 -6.34 -41.88
C ASN A 13 2.16 -5.56 -40.84
N ARG A 14 2.21 -4.21 -40.96
CA ARG A 14 2.68 -3.34 -39.90
C ARG A 14 1.68 -3.39 -38.76
N LYS A 15 1.89 -4.33 -37.84
CA LYS A 15 1.34 -4.23 -36.51
C LYS A 15 1.78 -2.89 -35.90
N THR A 16 0.91 -1.94 -35.90
CA THR A 16 0.98 -0.77 -35.03
C THR A 16 0.89 -1.28 -33.60
N GLU A 17 2.03 -1.52 -32.97
CA GLU A 17 2.13 -1.61 -31.52
C GLU A 17 1.71 -0.25 -30.96
N THR A 18 0.46 -0.11 -30.61
CA THR A 18 -0.03 0.95 -29.73
C THR A 18 0.68 0.75 -28.39
N LYS A 19 1.82 1.42 -28.20
CA LYS A 19 2.40 1.68 -26.89
C LYS A 19 1.34 2.44 -26.10
N THR A 20 0.54 1.74 -25.32
CA THR A 20 -0.22 2.31 -24.24
C THR A 20 0.79 2.91 -23.27
N HIS A 21 1.02 4.23 -23.39
CA HIS A 21 1.63 5.00 -22.32
C HIS A 21 0.75 4.81 -21.08
N LYS A 22 1.14 3.90 -20.19
CA LYS A 22 0.70 3.96 -18.81
C LYS A 22 1.19 5.32 -18.30
N SER A 23 0.31 6.31 -18.28
CA SER A 23 0.61 7.59 -17.64
C SER A 23 0.98 7.24 -16.19
N GLU A 24 2.23 7.52 -15.82
CA GLU A 24 2.66 7.34 -14.43
C GLU A 24 1.73 8.13 -13.53
N VAL A 25 1.07 7.43 -12.62
CA VAL A 25 0.17 8.04 -11.66
C VAL A 25 1.00 8.92 -10.73
N SER A 26 0.63 10.19 -10.61
CA SER A 26 1.45 11.12 -9.82
C SER A 26 1.54 10.69 -8.34
N PRO A 27 2.68 10.92 -7.66
CA PRO A 27 2.85 10.58 -6.25
C PRO A 27 1.76 11.18 -5.34
N ALA A 28 1.23 12.34 -5.71
CA ALA A 28 0.15 12.99 -4.99
C ALA A 28 -1.17 12.20 -5.06
N VAL A 29 -1.47 11.59 -6.20
CA VAL A 29 -2.63 10.70 -6.37
C VAL A 29 -2.41 9.41 -5.59
N ILE A 30 -1.23 8.78 -5.72
CA ILE A 30 -0.90 7.54 -5.01
C ILE A 30 -1.11 7.70 -3.49
N ARG A 31 -0.69 8.82 -2.90
CA ARG A 31 -0.91 9.11 -1.47
C ARG A 31 -2.38 9.20 -1.07
N ARG A 32 -3.28 9.52 -2.00
CA ARG A 32 -4.74 9.60 -1.74
C ARG A 32 -5.47 8.27 -1.96
N LEU A 33 -4.92 7.34 -2.76
CA LEU A 33 -5.57 6.06 -3.08
C LEU A 33 -5.99 5.26 -1.84
N PRO A 34 -5.18 5.14 -0.76
CA PRO A 34 -5.60 4.43 0.45
C PRO A 34 -6.85 5.03 1.11
N ARG A 35 -7.04 6.36 1.00
CA ARG A 35 -8.26 7.02 1.50
C ARG A 35 -9.47 6.67 0.63
N TYR A 36 -9.34 6.70 -0.70
CA TYR A 36 -10.40 6.23 -1.62
C TYR A 36 -10.78 4.79 -1.30
N TYR A 37 -9.80 3.89 -1.22
CA TYR A 37 -10.01 2.48 -0.90
C TYR A 37 -10.83 2.31 0.38
N ARG A 38 -10.48 3.00 1.45
CA ARG A 38 -11.17 2.92 2.73
C ARG A 38 -12.61 3.39 2.63
N TYR A 39 -12.86 4.61 2.10
CA TYR A 39 -14.20 5.17 2.02
C TYR A 39 -15.12 4.40 1.06
N LEU A 40 -14.60 3.97 -0.07
CA LEU A 40 -15.38 3.14 -1.00
C LEU A 40 -15.71 1.77 -0.38
N GLY A 41 -14.80 1.18 0.39
CA GLY A 41 -15.05 -0.03 1.15
C GLY A 41 -16.13 0.15 2.23
N ASP A 42 -16.15 1.29 2.93
CA ASP A 42 -17.20 1.64 3.89
C ASP A 42 -18.57 1.76 3.19
N LEU A 43 -18.61 2.43 2.06
CA LEU A 43 -19.82 2.59 1.25
C LEU A 43 -20.36 1.25 0.73
N LEU A 44 -19.49 0.34 0.30
CA LEU A 44 -19.90 -1.01 -0.12
C LEU A 44 -20.50 -1.82 1.04
N ARG A 45 -19.94 -1.70 2.24
CA ARG A 45 -20.51 -2.33 3.44
C ARG A 45 -21.87 -1.75 3.83
N ALA A 46 -22.10 -0.48 3.51
CA ALA A 46 -23.40 0.19 3.65
C ALA A 46 -24.34 -0.04 2.44
N GLU A 47 -24.02 -1.02 1.58
CA GLU A 47 -24.80 -1.40 0.39
C GLU A 47 -25.03 -0.25 -0.61
N ARG A 48 -24.15 0.75 -0.60
CA ARG A 48 -24.15 1.81 -1.61
C ARG A 48 -23.35 1.38 -2.82
N TYR A 49 -23.94 1.52 -4.01
CA TYR A 49 -23.33 1.07 -5.26
C TYR A 49 -22.94 2.21 -6.20
N ARG A 50 -23.39 3.44 -5.91
CA ARG A 50 -23.08 4.63 -6.71
C ARG A 50 -22.77 5.82 -5.81
N ILE A 51 -21.86 6.70 -6.30
CA ILE A 51 -21.49 7.93 -5.64
C ILE A 51 -21.10 8.99 -6.66
N SER A 52 -21.49 10.23 -6.45
CA SER A 52 -21.03 11.38 -7.25
C SER A 52 -19.67 11.89 -6.77
N SER A 53 -18.99 12.67 -7.62
CA SER A 53 -17.77 13.37 -7.19
C SER A 53 -18.04 14.41 -6.10
N GLY A 54 -19.25 14.99 -6.07
CA GLY A 54 -19.68 15.90 -5.02
C GLY A 54 -19.79 15.22 -3.67
N GLU A 55 -20.58 14.16 -3.55
CA GLU A 55 -20.70 13.38 -2.31
C GLU A 55 -19.35 12.83 -1.83
N LEU A 56 -18.51 12.32 -2.75
CA LEU A 56 -17.20 11.81 -2.39
C LEU A 56 -16.27 12.94 -1.90
N SER A 57 -16.40 14.15 -2.45
CA SER A 57 -15.65 15.32 -2.01
C SER A 57 -15.99 15.73 -0.58
N GLU A 58 -17.27 15.69 -0.20
CA GLU A 58 -17.72 15.94 1.17
C GLU A 58 -17.12 14.93 2.16
N ILE A 59 -17.17 13.64 1.83
CA ILE A 59 -16.61 12.56 2.66
C ILE A 59 -15.09 12.70 2.82
N MET A 60 -14.40 13.07 1.75
CA MET A 60 -12.93 13.11 1.72
C MET A 60 -12.34 14.46 2.12
N GLY A 61 -13.14 15.52 2.19
CA GLY A 61 -12.63 16.88 2.47
C GLY A 61 -11.70 17.41 1.37
N VAL A 62 -11.95 17.06 0.10
CA VAL A 62 -11.24 17.55 -1.08
C VAL A 62 -12.25 18.03 -2.12
N THR A 63 -11.84 18.81 -3.12
CA THR A 63 -12.79 19.34 -4.11
C THR A 63 -13.27 18.25 -5.06
N ALA A 64 -14.52 18.37 -5.55
CA ALA A 64 -15.06 17.46 -6.57
C ALA A 64 -14.23 17.48 -7.88
N SER A 65 -13.57 18.59 -8.19
CA SER A 65 -12.63 18.69 -9.31
C SER A 65 -11.40 17.82 -9.11
N GLN A 66 -10.82 17.84 -7.89
CA GLN A 66 -9.69 16.97 -7.53
C GLN A 66 -10.07 15.50 -7.61
N ILE A 67 -11.26 15.11 -7.11
CA ILE A 67 -11.77 13.74 -7.25
C ILE A 67 -11.82 13.30 -8.72
N ARG A 68 -12.39 14.15 -9.58
CA ARG A 68 -12.47 13.83 -11.02
C ARG A 68 -11.10 13.69 -11.65
N GLN A 69 -10.17 14.58 -11.29
CA GLN A 69 -8.80 14.55 -11.80
C GLN A 69 -8.06 13.29 -11.34
N ASP A 70 -8.16 12.93 -10.06
CA ASP A 70 -7.53 11.73 -9.52
C ASP A 70 -8.07 10.46 -10.18
N LEU A 71 -9.39 10.36 -10.31
CA LEU A 71 -10.01 9.16 -10.88
C LEU A 71 -9.82 9.05 -12.40
N ASN A 72 -9.66 10.16 -13.11
CA ASN A 72 -9.35 10.15 -14.54
C ASN A 72 -7.98 9.54 -14.87
N CYS A 73 -7.02 9.57 -13.92
CA CYS A 73 -5.71 8.92 -14.09
C CYS A 73 -5.82 7.41 -14.31
N PHE A 74 -6.93 6.80 -13.93
CA PHE A 74 -7.14 5.34 -13.99
C PHE A 74 -8.10 4.90 -15.10
N GLY A 75 -8.54 5.81 -15.95
CA GLY A 75 -9.56 5.60 -16.98
C GLY A 75 -10.89 6.26 -16.62
N GLY A 76 -11.71 6.57 -17.60
CA GLY A 76 -12.97 7.30 -17.42
C GLY A 76 -14.03 6.51 -16.64
N PHE A 77 -13.97 6.50 -15.32
CA PHE A 77 -14.85 5.73 -14.42
C PHE A 77 -16.24 6.34 -14.20
N GLY A 78 -16.47 7.56 -14.64
CA GLY A 78 -17.75 8.27 -14.47
C GLY A 78 -18.48 8.46 -15.78
N GLN A 79 -19.74 8.04 -15.86
CA GLN A 79 -20.66 8.56 -16.86
C GLN A 79 -21.21 9.90 -16.35
N GLN A 80 -21.15 10.91 -17.19
CA GLN A 80 -21.66 12.25 -16.87
C GLN A 80 -23.15 12.14 -16.46
N GLY A 81 -23.48 12.61 -15.25
CA GLY A 81 -24.82 12.56 -14.67
C GLY A 81 -25.16 11.29 -13.85
N TYR A 82 -24.39 10.19 -13.95
CA TYR A 82 -24.68 8.93 -13.25
C TYR A 82 -23.74 8.63 -12.05
N GLY A 83 -22.67 9.42 -11.87
CA GLY A 83 -21.66 9.19 -10.84
C GLY A 83 -20.80 7.94 -11.12
N TYR A 84 -20.04 7.54 -10.10
CA TYR A 84 -19.13 6.40 -10.16
C TYR A 84 -19.78 5.11 -9.66
N ASN A 85 -19.51 3.99 -10.33
CA ASN A 85 -19.81 2.68 -9.78
C ASN A 85 -18.80 2.34 -8.70
N ILE A 86 -19.24 2.24 -7.45
CA ILE A 86 -18.38 2.06 -6.28
C ILE A 86 -17.65 0.72 -6.33
N LYS A 87 -18.32 -0.38 -6.69
CA LYS A 87 -17.71 -1.72 -6.76
C LYS A 87 -16.59 -1.78 -7.79
N TYR A 88 -16.83 -1.21 -8.97
CA TYR A 88 -15.84 -1.16 -10.04
C TYR A 88 -14.63 -0.30 -9.65
N LEU A 89 -14.87 0.90 -9.11
CA LEU A 89 -13.81 1.81 -8.68
C LEU A 89 -13.00 1.22 -7.52
N TYR A 90 -13.67 0.59 -6.56
CA TYR A 90 -13.02 -0.12 -5.45
C TYR A 90 -12.10 -1.23 -5.95
N GLY A 91 -12.58 -2.06 -6.89
CA GLY A 91 -11.77 -3.12 -7.50
C GLY A 91 -10.53 -2.58 -8.22
N LYS A 92 -10.68 -1.52 -9.01
CA LYS A 92 -9.55 -0.90 -9.71
C LYS A 92 -8.51 -0.29 -8.75
N ILE A 93 -8.96 0.36 -7.69
CA ILE A 93 -8.06 0.90 -6.68
C ILE A 93 -7.38 -0.24 -5.89
N SER A 94 -8.09 -1.35 -5.62
CA SER A 94 -7.52 -2.54 -5.00
C SER A 94 -6.37 -3.13 -5.83
N GLU A 95 -6.57 -3.28 -7.14
CA GLU A 95 -5.53 -3.74 -8.08
C GLU A 95 -4.31 -2.81 -8.06
N LEU A 96 -4.54 -1.49 -8.12
CA LEU A 96 -3.46 -0.49 -8.13
C LEU A 96 -2.66 -0.45 -6.82
N LEU A 97 -3.32 -0.67 -5.69
CA LEU A 97 -2.69 -0.71 -4.37
C LEU A 97 -2.02 -2.06 -4.06
N GLY A 98 -2.13 -3.05 -4.95
CA GLY A 98 -1.60 -4.39 -4.72
C GLY A 98 -2.31 -5.15 -3.59
N VAL A 99 -3.54 -4.74 -3.21
CA VAL A 99 -4.29 -5.39 -2.13
C VAL A 99 -4.71 -6.83 -2.50
N THR A 100 -4.68 -7.15 -3.78
CA THR A 100 -5.03 -8.47 -4.34
C THR A 100 -3.84 -9.42 -4.47
N GLU A 101 -2.62 -8.95 -4.20
CA GLU A 101 -1.39 -9.73 -4.41
C GLU A 101 -1.16 -10.82 -3.35
N GLY A 102 -1.77 -10.66 -2.17
CA GLY A 102 -1.65 -11.64 -1.10
C GLY A 102 -0.27 -11.67 -0.43
N TYR A 103 0.37 -10.52 -0.27
CA TYR A 103 1.70 -10.42 0.34
C TYR A 103 1.78 -11.08 1.71
N ARG A 104 2.89 -11.78 1.95
CA ARG A 104 3.20 -12.40 3.25
C ARG A 104 4.14 -11.49 4.03
N THR A 105 3.86 -11.31 5.32
CA THR A 105 4.63 -10.41 6.19
C THR A 105 5.02 -11.04 7.52
N VAL A 106 6.13 -10.58 8.04
CA VAL A 106 6.58 -10.84 9.41
C VAL A 106 6.67 -9.54 10.20
N ILE A 107 6.50 -9.63 11.51
CA ILE A 107 6.69 -8.48 12.42
C ILE A 107 7.93 -8.76 13.25
N VAL A 108 8.92 -7.86 13.25
CA VAL A 108 10.13 -7.97 14.08
C VAL A 108 10.06 -6.98 15.21
N GLY A 109 10.12 -7.51 16.42
CA GLY A 109 9.86 -6.86 17.69
C GLY A 109 8.47 -7.28 18.24
N ALA A 110 8.44 -8.19 19.23
CA ALA A 110 7.22 -8.60 19.92
C ALA A 110 6.96 -7.77 21.21
N GLY A 111 7.38 -6.50 21.20
CA GLY A 111 7.03 -5.51 22.23
C GLY A 111 5.56 -5.06 22.14
N ASN A 112 5.21 -4.00 22.88
CA ASN A 112 3.84 -3.51 22.93
C ASN A 112 3.26 -3.18 21.56
N LEU A 113 4.00 -2.46 20.70
CA LEU A 113 3.54 -2.09 19.37
C LEU A 113 3.43 -3.32 18.45
N GLY A 114 4.45 -4.20 18.43
CA GLY A 114 4.43 -5.41 17.63
C GLY A 114 3.25 -6.32 18.00
N LYS A 115 3.01 -6.54 19.29
CA LYS A 115 1.84 -7.28 19.79
C LYS A 115 0.52 -6.63 19.36
N ALA A 116 0.40 -5.31 19.49
CA ALA A 116 -0.80 -4.59 19.06
C ALA A 116 -1.04 -4.75 17.56
N LEU A 117 -0.02 -4.60 16.73
CA LEU A 117 -0.11 -4.81 15.28
C LEU A 117 -0.45 -6.26 14.93
N ALA A 118 0.11 -7.24 15.66
CA ALA A 118 -0.19 -8.65 15.50
C ALA A 118 -1.65 -9.01 15.85
N GLN A 119 -2.32 -8.23 16.67
CA GLN A 119 -3.71 -8.46 17.07
C GLN A 119 -4.75 -7.78 16.17
N THR A 120 -4.32 -6.81 15.32
CA THR A 120 -5.28 -6.11 14.45
C THR A 120 -5.60 -6.91 13.20
N HIS A 121 -6.81 -6.74 12.64
CA HIS A 121 -7.18 -7.28 11.32
C HIS A 121 -6.85 -6.30 10.17
N MET A 122 -5.99 -5.31 10.40
CA MET A 122 -5.72 -4.31 9.38
C MET A 122 -4.94 -4.85 8.18
N PHE A 123 -4.10 -5.85 8.40
CA PHE A 123 -3.27 -6.48 7.37
C PHE A 123 -4.13 -7.30 6.41
N GLU A 124 -4.94 -8.21 6.92
CA GLU A 124 -5.80 -9.10 6.13
C GLU A 124 -6.82 -8.30 5.30
N ARG A 125 -7.37 -7.23 5.88
CA ARG A 125 -8.26 -6.32 5.14
C ARG A 125 -7.59 -5.61 3.97
N ARG A 126 -6.25 -5.66 3.90
CA ARG A 126 -5.43 -5.05 2.85
C ARG A 126 -4.67 -6.09 2.03
N GLY A 127 -5.09 -7.36 2.08
CA GLY A 127 -4.48 -8.44 1.32
C GLY A 127 -3.08 -8.82 1.77
N VAL A 128 -2.73 -8.54 3.04
CA VAL A 128 -1.43 -8.89 3.62
C VAL A 128 -1.64 -9.96 4.70
N THR A 129 -0.97 -11.09 4.56
CA THR A 129 -1.03 -12.20 5.52
C THR A 129 0.14 -12.13 6.48
N ARG A 130 -0.12 -12.01 7.77
CA ARG A 130 0.90 -12.09 8.82
C ARG A 130 1.24 -13.56 9.08
N VAL A 131 2.53 -13.88 9.16
CA VAL A 131 3.00 -15.27 9.24
C VAL A 131 3.63 -15.59 10.58
N ALA A 132 4.48 -14.71 11.09
CA ALA A 132 5.18 -14.88 12.36
C ALA A 132 5.61 -13.53 12.96
N LEU A 133 5.96 -13.57 14.26
CA LEU A 133 6.69 -12.50 14.92
C LEU A 133 8.11 -12.97 15.21
N PHE A 134 9.03 -12.03 15.37
CA PHE A 134 10.42 -12.29 15.76
C PHE A 134 10.82 -11.37 16.92
N ASP A 135 11.58 -11.91 17.87
CA ASP A 135 12.10 -11.12 18.98
C ASP A 135 13.48 -11.69 19.44
N VAL A 136 14.16 -10.92 20.26
CA VAL A 136 15.41 -11.34 20.96
C VAL A 136 15.14 -11.82 22.38
N ASN A 137 13.98 -11.47 22.96
CA ASN A 137 13.64 -11.77 24.35
C ASN A 137 13.23 -13.25 24.51
N PRO A 138 14.01 -14.06 25.26
CA PRO A 138 13.69 -15.47 25.47
C PRO A 138 12.37 -15.72 26.20
N GLU A 139 11.82 -14.73 26.91
CA GLU A 139 10.55 -14.86 27.61
C GLU A 139 9.34 -14.88 26.66
N VAL A 140 9.49 -14.31 25.45
CA VAL A 140 8.41 -14.28 24.45
C VAL A 140 8.64 -15.25 23.30
N ILE A 141 9.88 -15.66 23.06
CA ILE A 141 10.22 -16.67 22.05
C ILE A 141 9.55 -18.00 22.41
N GLY A 142 8.95 -18.67 21.42
CA GLY A 142 8.21 -19.92 21.60
C GLY A 142 6.77 -19.73 22.05
N THR A 143 6.32 -18.48 22.30
CA THR A 143 4.90 -18.17 22.55
C THR A 143 4.14 -17.92 21.25
N GLU A 144 2.84 -17.77 21.35
CA GLU A 144 1.96 -17.41 20.23
C GLU A 144 1.23 -16.08 20.51
N ILE A 145 1.10 -15.26 19.49
CA ILE A 145 0.31 -14.03 19.50
C ILE A 145 -0.69 -14.08 18.35
N ASN A 146 -1.98 -14.14 18.65
CA ASN A 146 -3.04 -14.26 17.65
C ASN A 146 -2.78 -15.42 16.64
N SER A 147 -2.44 -16.60 17.16
CA SER A 147 -2.11 -17.82 16.41
C SER A 147 -0.87 -17.71 15.51
N MET A 148 -0.03 -16.71 15.71
CA MET A 148 1.27 -16.59 15.05
C MET A 148 2.38 -16.91 16.03
N PRO A 149 3.36 -17.73 15.65
CA PRO A 149 4.50 -18.05 16.50
C PRO A 149 5.41 -16.82 16.69
N VAL A 150 5.97 -16.69 17.87
CA VAL A 150 7.09 -15.76 18.17
C VAL A 150 8.38 -16.55 18.09
N LEU A 151 9.21 -16.26 17.11
CA LEU A 151 10.46 -16.95 16.80
C LEU A 151 11.67 -16.11 17.21
N ASP A 152 12.82 -16.75 17.31
CA ASP A 152 14.08 -16.07 17.55
C ASP A 152 14.49 -15.24 16.33
N VAL A 153 14.92 -13.99 16.52
CA VAL A 153 15.36 -13.11 15.44
C VAL A 153 16.52 -13.70 14.63
N ARG A 154 17.31 -14.59 15.22
CA ARG A 154 18.41 -15.31 14.53
C ARG A 154 17.90 -16.22 13.40
N GLU A 155 16.65 -16.65 13.45
CA GLU A 155 16.01 -17.48 12.43
C GLU A 155 15.39 -16.64 11.29
N LEU A 156 15.29 -15.31 11.45
CA LEU A 156 14.58 -14.41 10.55
C LEU A 156 14.96 -14.60 9.07
N GLY A 157 16.26 -14.63 8.78
CA GLY A 157 16.72 -14.72 7.39
C GLY A 157 16.38 -16.05 6.72
N GLY A 158 16.50 -17.18 7.43
CA GLY A 158 16.09 -18.50 6.95
C GLY A 158 14.58 -18.55 6.71
N PHE A 159 13.83 -18.14 7.71
CA PHE A 159 12.38 -18.14 7.67
C PHE A 159 11.83 -17.29 6.52
N CYS A 160 12.39 -16.10 6.28
CA CYS A 160 11.94 -15.24 5.19
C CYS A 160 12.08 -15.91 3.81
N ARG A 161 13.20 -16.61 3.56
CA ARG A 161 13.44 -17.32 2.31
C ARG A 161 12.53 -18.53 2.14
N GLU A 162 12.36 -19.34 3.19
CA GLU A 162 11.57 -20.59 3.16
C GLU A 162 10.07 -20.33 3.04
N ASN A 163 9.60 -19.18 3.55
CA ASN A 163 8.18 -18.84 3.59
C ASN A 163 7.78 -17.77 2.58
N ASP A 164 8.65 -17.39 1.65
CA ASP A 164 8.39 -16.38 0.63
C ASP A 164 7.84 -15.07 1.23
N ILE A 165 8.57 -14.49 2.17
CA ILE A 165 8.17 -13.25 2.85
C ILE A 165 8.56 -12.05 2.00
N GLN A 166 7.56 -11.27 1.56
CA GLN A 166 7.77 -10.08 0.75
C GLN A 166 7.78 -8.78 1.55
N LEU A 167 7.10 -8.76 2.70
CA LEU A 167 6.99 -7.57 3.55
C LEU A 167 7.56 -7.82 4.95
N GLY A 168 8.14 -6.78 5.54
CA GLY A 168 8.56 -6.76 6.92
C GLY A 168 8.01 -5.56 7.66
N VAL A 169 7.64 -5.76 8.93
CA VAL A 169 7.23 -4.69 9.83
C VAL A 169 8.24 -4.60 10.97
N LEU A 170 8.92 -3.46 11.10
CA LEU A 170 9.91 -3.22 12.15
C LEU A 170 9.29 -2.45 13.31
N THR A 171 9.29 -3.06 14.48
CA THR A 171 8.86 -2.46 15.75
C THR A 171 9.95 -2.62 16.83
N VAL A 172 11.20 -2.63 16.38
CA VAL A 172 12.40 -2.76 17.22
C VAL A 172 12.97 -1.40 17.65
N PRO A 173 13.83 -1.32 18.66
CA PRO A 173 14.58 -0.11 18.97
C PRO A 173 15.41 0.37 17.77
N LYS A 174 15.62 1.70 17.67
CA LYS A 174 16.32 2.33 16.54
C LYS A 174 17.70 1.70 16.27
N ASP A 175 18.41 1.32 17.33
CA ASP A 175 19.78 0.81 17.22
C ASP A 175 19.86 -0.58 16.57
N ALA A 176 18.77 -1.35 16.60
CA ALA A 176 18.66 -2.66 15.95
C ALA A 176 18.01 -2.60 14.55
N ALA A 177 17.34 -1.50 14.21
CA ALA A 177 16.48 -1.43 13.03
C ALA A 177 17.23 -1.65 11.71
N LYS A 178 18.41 -1.06 11.55
CA LYS A 178 19.21 -1.16 10.33
C LYS A 178 19.71 -2.59 10.10
N GLU A 179 20.29 -3.23 11.10
CA GLU A 179 20.79 -4.60 11.00
C GLU A 179 19.67 -5.58 10.64
N VAL A 180 18.52 -5.48 11.32
CA VAL A 180 17.36 -6.32 11.03
C VAL A 180 16.83 -6.09 9.61
N ALA A 181 16.75 -4.84 9.16
CA ALA A 181 16.31 -4.51 7.81
C ALA A 181 17.24 -5.07 6.73
N GLU A 182 18.57 -5.02 6.94
CA GLU A 182 19.56 -5.62 6.05
C GLU A 182 19.41 -7.15 5.97
N VAL A 183 19.15 -7.83 7.08
CA VAL A 183 18.87 -9.28 7.09
C VAL A 183 17.61 -9.58 6.26
N MET A 184 16.53 -8.81 6.44
CA MET A 184 15.31 -8.95 5.66
C MET A 184 15.57 -8.75 4.16
N ALA A 185 16.23 -7.67 3.78
CA ALA A 185 16.54 -7.34 2.39
C ALA A 185 17.33 -8.45 1.69
N ARG A 186 18.38 -8.95 2.31
CA ARG A 186 19.19 -10.08 1.80
C ARG A 186 18.44 -11.40 1.76
N SER A 187 17.31 -11.49 2.44
CA SER A 187 16.47 -12.70 2.52
C SER A 187 15.23 -12.66 1.62
N GLY A 188 15.15 -11.67 0.72
CA GLY A 188 14.10 -11.59 -0.28
C GLY A 188 12.96 -10.64 0.04
N VAL A 189 12.93 -10.02 1.22
CA VAL A 189 11.95 -8.98 1.56
C VAL A 189 12.14 -7.77 0.66
N ARG A 190 11.05 -7.26 0.09
CA ARG A 190 11.05 -6.12 -0.86
C ARG A 190 10.35 -4.88 -0.31
N GLY A 191 9.56 -5.01 0.75
CA GLY A 191 8.89 -3.87 1.39
C GLY A 191 9.11 -3.90 2.89
N ILE A 192 9.46 -2.75 3.49
CA ILE A 192 9.65 -2.62 4.94
C ILE A 192 8.81 -1.45 5.45
N LEU A 193 7.92 -1.73 6.40
CA LEU A 193 7.19 -0.72 7.15
C LEU A 193 7.92 -0.50 8.48
N ASN A 194 8.61 0.63 8.59
CA ASN A 194 9.47 0.94 9.73
C ASN A 194 8.77 1.82 10.77
N PHE A 195 8.58 1.29 11.97
CA PHE A 195 8.09 2.02 13.14
C PHE A 195 9.21 2.37 14.14
N ALA A 196 10.46 1.98 13.88
CA ALA A 196 11.58 2.44 14.68
C ALA A 196 11.71 3.97 14.52
N ASN A 197 12.02 4.65 15.63
CA ASN A 197 12.09 6.12 15.64
C ASN A 197 13.39 6.63 14.99
N MET A 198 13.52 6.35 13.68
CA MET A 198 14.64 6.79 12.83
C MET A 198 14.26 6.73 11.35
N GLU A 199 14.88 7.57 10.53
CA GLU A 199 14.88 7.40 9.07
C GLU A 199 15.73 6.19 8.70
N LEU A 200 15.07 5.11 8.31
CA LEU A 200 15.73 3.91 7.84
C LEU A 200 15.99 4.02 6.35
N THR A 201 17.25 3.81 5.97
CA THR A 201 17.69 3.72 4.57
C THR A 201 18.60 2.51 4.41
N LEU A 202 18.51 1.84 3.27
CA LEU A 202 19.36 0.71 2.90
C LEU A 202 20.03 1.00 1.55
N ASP A 203 21.15 0.35 1.31
CA ASP A 203 21.87 0.45 0.03
C ASP A 203 21.30 -0.51 -1.04
N GLU A 204 20.33 -1.36 -0.68
CA GLU A 204 19.63 -2.27 -1.58
C GLU A 204 18.53 -1.51 -2.36
N PRO A 205 18.72 -1.27 -3.69
CA PRO A 205 17.84 -0.40 -4.47
C PRO A 205 16.44 -1.01 -4.70
N ASP A 206 16.31 -2.31 -4.54
CA ASP A 206 15.05 -3.03 -4.78
C ASP A 206 14.15 -3.13 -3.54
N VAL A 207 14.56 -2.55 -2.41
CA VAL A 207 13.80 -2.56 -1.16
C VAL A 207 13.13 -1.22 -0.93
N ILE A 208 11.80 -1.23 -0.87
CA ILE A 208 10.99 -0.05 -0.59
C ILE A 208 10.81 0.07 0.91
N ILE A 209 11.13 1.23 1.46
CA ILE A 209 10.98 1.51 2.89
C ILE A 209 9.98 2.63 3.10
N GLU A 210 8.98 2.37 3.94
CA GLU A 210 8.05 3.39 4.42
C GLU A 210 8.34 3.66 5.90
N ASN A 211 8.85 4.85 6.22
CA ASN A 211 9.15 5.27 7.59
C ASN A 211 7.91 5.91 8.23
N VAL A 212 7.46 5.38 9.37
CA VAL A 212 6.26 5.82 10.08
C VAL A 212 6.65 6.56 11.35
N HIS A 213 6.54 7.89 11.32
CA HIS A 213 6.82 8.75 12.46
C HIS A 213 5.50 9.23 13.10
N LEU A 214 5.02 8.51 14.12
CA LEU A 214 3.78 8.88 14.81
C LEU A 214 3.87 10.26 15.48
N GLY A 215 5.07 10.67 15.92
CA GLY A 215 5.33 11.97 16.49
C GLY A 215 5.03 13.15 15.56
N ASP A 216 5.24 12.97 14.26
CA ASP A 216 4.99 14.02 13.26
C ASP A 216 3.50 14.35 13.16
N TYR A 217 2.65 13.33 13.23
CA TYR A 217 1.19 13.53 13.27
C TYR A 217 0.74 14.27 14.54
N LEU A 218 1.38 13.96 15.69
CA LEU A 218 1.10 14.68 16.94
C LEU A 218 1.53 16.14 16.84
N MET A 219 2.73 16.43 16.33
CA MET A 219 3.21 17.80 16.14
C MET A 219 2.31 18.59 15.17
N LYS A 220 1.88 17.96 14.08
CA LYS A 220 0.93 18.56 13.15
C LYS A 220 -0.40 18.91 13.85
N LEU A 221 -0.94 18.00 14.67
CA LEU A 221 -2.15 18.26 15.43
C LEU A 221 -1.96 19.44 16.40
N CYS A 222 -0.84 19.51 17.11
CA CYS A 222 -0.51 20.62 17.99
C CYS A 222 -0.47 21.96 17.23
N TYR A 223 0.11 21.98 16.04
CA TYR A 223 0.13 23.16 15.19
C TYR A 223 -1.29 23.62 14.79
N GLU A 224 -2.13 22.69 14.32
CA GLU A 224 -3.51 23.01 13.92
C GLU A 224 -4.34 23.53 15.11
N MET A 225 -4.15 22.96 16.31
CA MET A 225 -4.81 23.43 17.54
C MET A 225 -4.38 24.84 17.92
N LYS A 226 -3.08 25.14 17.80
CA LYS A 226 -2.57 26.51 18.07
C LYS A 226 -3.17 27.50 17.09
N ARG A 227 -3.15 27.21 15.80
CA ARG A 227 -3.69 28.04 14.73
C ARG A 227 -5.19 28.33 14.95
N SER A 228 -5.98 27.29 15.26
CA SER A 228 -7.41 27.46 15.52
C SER A 228 -7.75 28.41 16.67
N ARG A 229 -6.90 28.50 17.71
CA ARG A 229 -7.05 29.46 18.79
C ARG A 229 -6.77 30.89 18.32
N GLU A 230 -5.71 31.09 17.54
CA GLU A 230 -5.33 32.39 16.99
C GLU A 230 -6.38 32.95 16.01
N ASP A 231 -7.05 32.08 15.25
CA ASP A 231 -8.12 32.45 14.30
C ASP A 231 -9.47 32.69 15.02
N GLY A 232 -9.72 32.11 16.20
CA GLY A 232 -10.92 32.28 17.01
C GLY A 232 -10.88 33.51 17.95
N GLU A 233 -9.70 34.13 18.13
CA GLU A 233 -9.51 35.37 18.91
C GLU A 233 -9.60 36.64 18.04
N LYS A 234 -9.86 36.52 16.73
CA LYS A 234 -10.13 37.61 15.79
C LYS A 234 -11.62 37.75 15.48
#